data_00ea648b5b67ae2852de24c3a4f4e4aa
#
_entry.id   00ea648b5b67ae2852de24c3a4f4e4aa
#
_cell.length_a   1.000
_cell.length_b   1.000
_cell.length_c   1.000
_cell.angle_alpha   90.00
_cell.angle_beta   90.00
_cell.angle_gamma   90.00
#
_symmetry.space_group_name_H-M   'P 1'
#
loop_
_entity.id
_entity.type
_entity.pdbx_description
1 polymer ?
#
loop_
_entity_poly.entity_id
_entity_poly.type
_entity_poly.pdbx_seq_one_letter_code
_entity_poly.pdbx_strand_id
1 'polypeptide(L)'
;MIDTRFPPYGALVLRVALGVMFIAHAYLKFGVFTVPGFAGFLGQVGLPSFLAWPIILAEVLGGLAILTGFYSRYVSLLLLPILLGALSIHAPNGWVFNAPNGGWEYPAFLALVAFAHALIGGGVFALNPGLRAPQAKPALACAP
;
A
#
# COMPACT_ATOMS: atom_id res chain seq x y z
N MET A 1 -22.20 -1.24 16.54
CA MET A 1 -21.37 -0.38 17.42
C MET A 1 -19.92 -0.69 17.11
N ILE A 2 -19.10 0.30 16.79
CA ILE A 2 -17.66 0.07 16.48
C ILE A 2 -16.93 0.09 17.82
N ASP A 3 -16.17 -0.96 18.14
CA ASP A 3 -15.26 -0.96 19.29
C ASP A 3 -14.14 0.06 19.05
N THR A 4 -13.96 1.00 19.93
CA THR A 4 -12.99 2.10 19.80
C THR A 4 -11.61 1.77 20.38
N ARG A 5 -11.44 0.60 20.99
CA ARG A 5 -10.19 0.19 21.65
C ARG A 5 -9.17 -0.39 20.65
N PHE A 6 -9.65 -1.20 19.71
CA PHE A 6 -8.78 -1.97 18.80
C PHE A 6 -8.50 -1.34 17.43
N PRO A 7 -9.29 -0.37 16.89
CA PRO A 7 -9.03 0.21 15.57
C PRO A 7 -7.60 0.73 15.36
N PRO A 8 -6.93 1.36 16.34
CA PRO A 8 -5.55 1.81 16.16
C PRO A 8 -4.54 0.66 15.97
N TYR A 9 -4.80 -0.49 16.57
CA TYR A 9 -3.98 -1.71 16.37
C TYR A 9 -4.29 -2.37 15.03
N GLY A 10 -5.55 -2.37 14.60
CA GLY A 10 -5.95 -2.82 13.26
C GLY A 10 -5.25 -1.99 12.16
N ALA A 11 -5.19 -0.68 12.34
CA ALA A 11 -4.43 0.20 11.45
C ALA A 11 -2.92 -0.13 11.42
N LEU A 12 -2.32 -0.45 12.58
CA LEU A 12 -0.93 -0.91 12.66
C LEU A 12 -0.72 -2.20 11.85
N VAL A 13 -1.61 -3.19 12.01
CA VAL A 13 -1.52 -4.47 11.28
C VAL A 13 -1.60 -4.23 9.77
N LEU A 14 -2.56 -3.44 9.30
CA LEU A 14 -2.68 -3.07 7.89
C LEU A 14 -1.42 -2.37 7.37
N ARG A 15 -0.88 -1.45 8.15
CA ARG A 15 0.34 -0.72 7.84
C ARG A 15 1.54 -1.63 7.67
N VAL A 16 1.74 -2.55 8.62
CA VAL A 16 2.84 -3.52 8.58
C VAL A 16 2.68 -4.44 7.36
N ALA A 17 1.48 -4.99 7.15
CA ALA A 17 1.21 -5.84 6.00
C ALA A 17 1.49 -5.13 4.67
N LEU A 18 0.96 -3.92 4.48
CA LEU A 18 1.19 -3.13 3.26
C LEU A 18 2.66 -2.78 3.06
N GLY A 19 3.34 -2.29 4.10
CA GLY A 19 4.75 -1.92 4.00
C GLY A 19 5.63 -3.09 3.60
N VAL A 20 5.42 -4.26 4.24
CA VAL A 20 6.14 -5.50 3.90
C VAL A 20 5.83 -5.93 2.46
N MET A 21 4.56 -5.87 2.03
CA MET A 21 4.17 -6.26 0.69
C MET A 21 4.81 -5.39 -0.39
N PHE A 22 4.85 -4.07 -0.22
CA PHE A 22 5.53 -3.18 -1.18
C PHE A 22 7.03 -3.46 -1.25
N ILE A 23 7.71 -3.65 -0.11
CA ILE A 23 9.14 -4.00 -0.08
C ILE A 23 9.39 -5.35 -0.76
N ALA A 24 8.54 -6.36 -0.50
CA ALA A 24 8.65 -7.67 -1.13
C ALA A 24 8.47 -7.58 -2.67
N HIS A 25 7.53 -6.77 -3.16
CA HIS A 25 7.32 -6.56 -4.60
C HIS A 25 8.46 -5.79 -5.26
N ALA A 26 9.05 -4.82 -4.56
CA ALA A 26 10.27 -4.18 -5.03
C ALA A 26 11.42 -5.18 -5.14
N TYR A 27 11.58 -6.06 -4.13
CA TYR A 27 12.58 -7.12 -4.14
C TYR A 27 12.38 -8.10 -5.32
N LEU A 28 11.14 -8.50 -5.61
CA LEU A 28 10.84 -9.35 -6.77
C LEU A 28 11.30 -8.71 -8.08
N LYS A 29 11.06 -7.40 -8.24
CA LYS A 29 11.45 -6.65 -9.45
C LYS A 29 12.97 -6.48 -9.56
N PHE A 30 13.64 -6.25 -8.43
CA PHE A 30 15.08 -6.02 -8.39
C PHE A 30 15.89 -7.32 -8.38
N GLY A 31 15.54 -8.26 -7.47
CA GLY A 31 16.34 -9.45 -7.18
C GLY A 31 15.98 -10.69 -7.98
N VAL A 32 14.69 -10.85 -8.35
CA VAL A 32 14.21 -12.05 -9.07
C VAL A 32 14.09 -11.77 -10.57
N PHE A 33 13.33 -10.75 -10.95
CA PHE A 33 13.17 -10.40 -12.37
C PHE A 33 14.37 -9.67 -12.94
N THR A 34 15.18 -9.07 -12.08
CA THR A 34 16.23 -8.10 -12.40
C THR A 34 15.68 -6.81 -13.01
N VAL A 35 16.39 -5.70 -12.85
CA VAL A 35 15.93 -4.40 -13.39
C VAL A 35 15.80 -4.43 -14.92
N PRO A 36 16.76 -5.00 -15.69
CA PRO A 36 16.61 -5.15 -17.14
C PRO A 36 15.42 -6.04 -17.54
N GLY A 37 15.17 -7.14 -16.81
CA GLY A 37 14.03 -8.02 -17.05
C GLY A 37 12.69 -7.32 -16.80
N PHE A 38 12.57 -6.58 -15.70
CA PHE A 38 11.37 -5.79 -15.42
C PHE A 38 11.18 -4.64 -16.42
N ALA A 39 12.26 -3.96 -16.84
CA ALA A 39 12.21 -2.95 -17.88
C ALA A 39 11.74 -3.53 -19.25
N GLY A 40 12.20 -4.73 -19.59
CA GLY A 40 11.74 -5.49 -20.76
C GLY A 40 10.25 -5.85 -20.69
N PHE A 41 9.79 -6.30 -19.53
CA PHE A 41 8.37 -6.59 -19.29
C PHE A 41 7.51 -5.33 -19.47
N LEU A 42 7.93 -4.18 -18.92
CA LEU A 42 7.21 -2.91 -19.11
C LEU A 42 7.07 -2.58 -20.60
N GLY A 43 8.14 -2.74 -21.40
CA GLY A 43 8.10 -2.55 -22.86
C GLY A 43 7.10 -3.47 -23.55
N GLN A 44 7.01 -4.74 -23.14
CA GLN A 44 6.05 -5.71 -23.70
C GLN A 44 4.58 -5.35 -23.44
N VAL A 45 4.30 -4.74 -22.29
CA VAL A 45 2.94 -4.28 -21.94
C VAL A 45 2.66 -2.83 -22.40
N GLY A 46 3.53 -2.26 -23.24
CA GLY A 46 3.34 -0.92 -23.81
C GLY A 46 3.71 0.25 -22.89
N LEU A 47 4.41 -0.01 -21.80
CA LEU A 47 4.89 1.03 -20.88
C LEU A 47 6.37 1.36 -21.14
N PRO A 48 6.78 2.62 -20.92
CA PRO A 48 8.16 3.01 -21.06
C PRO A 48 9.11 2.25 -20.12
N SER A 49 10.15 1.64 -20.66
CA SER A 49 11.10 0.82 -19.87
C SER A 49 11.85 1.62 -18.79
N PHE A 50 12.01 2.93 -18.95
CA PHE A 50 12.64 3.79 -17.94
C PHE A 50 11.86 3.85 -16.63
N LEU A 51 10.56 3.50 -16.61
CA LEU A 51 9.74 3.45 -15.41
C LEU A 51 10.16 2.35 -14.42
N ALA A 52 11.02 1.41 -14.83
CA ALA A 52 11.46 0.33 -13.95
C ALA A 52 12.09 0.84 -12.66
N TRP A 53 13.04 1.77 -12.74
CA TRP A 53 13.67 2.35 -11.55
C TRP A 53 12.71 3.20 -10.70
N PRO A 54 11.95 4.16 -11.25
CA PRO A 54 10.95 4.90 -10.48
C PRO A 54 9.96 4.02 -9.73
N ILE A 55 9.46 2.95 -10.35
CA ILE A 55 8.52 2.03 -9.70
C ILE A 55 9.19 1.29 -8.54
N ILE A 56 10.37 0.70 -8.74
CA ILE A 56 11.10 -0.02 -7.70
C ILE A 56 11.41 0.91 -6.53
N LEU A 57 11.92 2.11 -6.79
CA LEU A 57 12.25 3.09 -5.76
C LEU A 57 10.99 3.57 -5.01
N ALA A 58 9.89 3.81 -5.71
CA ALA A 58 8.63 4.19 -5.09
C ALA A 58 8.10 3.08 -4.17
N GLU A 59 8.21 1.81 -4.55
CA GLU A 59 7.80 0.67 -3.71
C GLU A 59 8.71 0.50 -2.50
N VAL A 60 10.04 0.64 -2.63
CA VAL A 60 10.97 0.56 -1.49
C VAL A 60 10.73 1.72 -0.53
N LEU A 61 10.83 2.95 -1.01
CA LEU A 61 10.73 4.14 -0.16
C LEU A 61 9.31 4.28 0.43
N GLY A 62 8.30 4.03 -0.39
CA GLY A 62 6.90 4.04 0.02
C GLY A 62 6.59 2.93 1.01
N GLY A 63 7.09 1.72 0.78
CA GLY A 63 6.95 0.58 1.70
C GLY A 63 7.58 0.88 3.07
N LEU A 64 8.79 1.44 3.10
CA LEU A 64 9.46 1.87 4.33
C LEU A 64 8.70 2.99 5.04
N ALA A 65 8.21 3.99 4.30
CA ALA A 65 7.42 5.08 4.85
C ALA A 65 6.09 4.58 5.45
N ILE A 66 5.40 3.66 4.76
CA ILE A 66 4.20 3.01 5.28
C ILE A 66 4.55 2.20 6.53
N LEU A 67 5.58 1.36 6.49
CA LEU A 67 5.99 0.49 7.60
C LEU A 67 6.32 1.28 8.86
N THR A 68 7.02 2.40 8.74
CA THR A 68 7.36 3.29 9.86
C THR A 68 6.20 4.20 10.28
N GLY A 69 5.19 4.35 9.45
CA GLY A 69 4.06 5.25 9.69
C GLY A 69 4.34 6.71 9.32
N PHE A 70 5.42 6.97 8.59
CA PHE A 70 5.77 8.31 8.13
C PHE A 70 4.88 8.72 6.96
N TYR A 71 3.97 9.68 7.20
CA TYR A 71 2.94 10.12 6.25
C TYR A 71 2.20 8.97 5.54
N SER A 72 2.05 7.83 6.22
CA SER A 72 1.62 6.56 5.62
C SER A 72 0.30 6.63 4.87
N ARG A 73 -0.66 7.50 5.29
CA ARG A 73 -1.91 7.75 4.56
C ARG A 73 -1.66 8.25 3.14
N TYR A 74 -0.87 9.31 3.03
CA TYR A 74 -0.58 9.95 1.74
C TYR A 74 0.27 9.06 0.86
N VAL A 75 1.24 8.36 1.46
CA VAL A 75 2.09 7.42 0.74
C VAL A 75 1.27 6.25 0.19
N SER A 76 0.29 5.73 0.93
CA SER A 76 -0.61 4.69 0.41
C SER A 76 -1.41 5.17 -0.79
N LEU A 77 -1.89 6.42 -0.78
CA LEU A 77 -2.57 7.01 -1.94
C LEU A 77 -1.60 7.22 -3.13
N LEU A 78 -0.37 7.65 -2.85
CA LEU A 78 0.64 7.87 -3.87
C LEU A 78 1.06 6.57 -4.59
N LEU A 79 1.00 5.43 -3.90
CA LEU A 79 1.32 4.12 -4.47
C LEU A 79 0.14 3.46 -5.19
N LEU A 80 -1.10 3.96 -5.03
CA LEU A 80 -2.27 3.43 -5.74
C LEU A 80 -2.10 3.36 -7.26
N PRO A 81 -1.54 4.36 -7.96
CA PRO A 81 -1.33 4.26 -9.41
C PRO A 81 -0.50 3.05 -9.83
N ILE A 82 0.49 2.63 -9.03
CA ILE A 82 1.29 1.43 -9.31
C ILE A 82 0.42 0.18 -9.21
N LEU A 83 -0.43 0.09 -8.18
CA LEU A 83 -1.34 -1.04 -7.99
C LEU A 83 -2.44 -1.09 -9.06
N LEU A 84 -2.98 0.07 -9.45
CA LEU A 84 -3.97 0.17 -10.53
C LEU A 84 -3.32 -0.16 -11.89
N GLY A 85 -2.08 0.23 -12.12
CA GLY A 85 -1.29 -0.18 -13.28
C GLY A 85 -1.11 -1.70 -13.33
N ALA A 86 -0.71 -2.32 -12.21
CA ALA A 86 -0.63 -3.77 -12.11
C ALA A 86 -1.99 -4.44 -12.35
N LEU A 87 -3.07 -3.90 -11.76
CA LEU A 87 -4.43 -4.38 -11.99
C LEU A 87 -4.80 -4.37 -13.48
N SER A 88 -4.53 -3.27 -14.19
CA SER A 88 -4.85 -3.15 -15.62
C SER A 88 -4.07 -4.15 -16.49
N ILE A 89 -2.81 -4.43 -16.15
CA ILE A 89 -1.96 -5.40 -16.85
C ILE A 89 -2.47 -6.83 -16.63
N HIS A 90 -2.91 -7.16 -15.42
CA HIS A 90 -3.39 -8.50 -15.06
C HIS A 90 -4.88 -8.72 -15.37
N ALA A 91 -5.66 -7.68 -15.64
CA ALA A 91 -7.10 -7.79 -15.93
C ALA A 91 -7.46 -8.80 -17.04
N PRO A 92 -6.72 -8.88 -18.17
CA PRO A 92 -7.01 -9.84 -19.23
C PRO A 92 -6.74 -11.31 -18.85
N ASN A 93 -5.95 -11.57 -17.81
CA ASN A 93 -5.47 -12.90 -17.45
C ASN A 93 -6.48 -13.72 -16.61
N GLY A 94 -7.65 -13.15 -16.28
CA GLY A 94 -8.66 -13.79 -15.43
C GLY A 94 -8.51 -13.44 -13.95
N TRP A 95 -9.45 -13.93 -13.14
CA TRP A 95 -9.57 -13.57 -11.73
C TRP A 95 -8.42 -14.11 -10.88
N VAL A 96 -8.18 -15.43 -10.92
CA VAL A 96 -7.35 -16.14 -9.95
C VAL A 96 -5.86 -15.77 -10.09
N PHE A 97 -5.19 -15.47 -8.97
CA PHE A 97 -3.79 -15.04 -8.95
C PHE A 97 -2.81 -16.03 -9.63
N ASN A 98 -3.11 -17.32 -9.62
CA ASN A 98 -2.30 -18.38 -10.25
C ASN A 98 -2.69 -18.68 -11.71
N ALA A 99 -3.54 -17.88 -12.33
CA ALA A 99 -3.80 -17.95 -13.76
C ALA A 99 -2.49 -17.73 -14.55
N PRO A 100 -2.39 -18.24 -15.80
CA PRO A 100 -1.25 -17.94 -16.65
C PRO A 100 -0.99 -16.42 -16.73
N ASN A 101 0.23 -16.01 -16.46
CA ASN A 101 0.66 -14.60 -16.33
C ASN A 101 0.05 -13.83 -15.13
N GLY A 102 -0.56 -14.52 -14.16
CA GLY A 102 -1.14 -13.92 -12.95
C GLY A 102 -2.50 -13.26 -13.16
N GLY A 103 -3.47 -13.56 -12.29
CA GLY A 103 -4.79 -12.93 -12.31
C GLY A 103 -4.84 -11.61 -11.54
N TRP A 104 -5.95 -10.91 -11.67
CA TRP A 104 -6.12 -9.56 -11.15
C TRP A 104 -6.66 -9.48 -9.71
N GLU A 105 -7.04 -10.61 -9.08
CA GLU A 105 -7.58 -10.58 -7.70
C GLU A 105 -6.62 -9.96 -6.69
N TYR A 106 -5.32 -10.31 -6.79
CA TYR A 106 -4.32 -9.85 -5.85
C TYR A 106 -4.04 -8.35 -5.94
N PRO A 107 -3.73 -7.76 -7.12
CA PRO A 107 -3.55 -6.32 -7.22
C PRO A 107 -4.83 -5.53 -6.88
N ALA A 108 -6.03 -6.06 -7.19
CA ALA A 108 -7.28 -5.44 -6.78
C ALA A 108 -7.43 -5.41 -5.26
N PHE A 109 -7.21 -6.54 -4.59
CA PHE A 109 -7.28 -6.62 -3.13
C PHE A 109 -6.26 -5.68 -2.47
N LEU A 110 -5.02 -5.66 -2.97
CA LEU A 110 -3.98 -4.80 -2.42
C LEU A 110 -4.30 -3.31 -2.61
N ALA A 111 -4.89 -2.92 -3.74
CA ALA A 111 -5.35 -1.55 -3.97
C ALA A 111 -6.46 -1.15 -3.00
N LEU A 112 -7.44 -2.04 -2.75
CA LEU A 112 -8.49 -1.80 -1.75
C LEU A 112 -7.93 -1.67 -0.33
N VAL A 113 -6.97 -2.51 0.05
CA VAL A 113 -6.31 -2.45 1.36
C VAL A 113 -5.49 -1.16 1.50
N ALA A 114 -4.77 -0.74 0.46
CA ALA A 114 -4.03 0.53 0.46
C ALA A 114 -4.97 1.73 0.61
N PHE A 115 -6.11 1.71 -0.08
CA PHE A 115 -7.13 2.74 0.03
C PHE A 115 -7.77 2.75 1.43
N ALA A 116 -8.14 1.59 1.96
CA ALA A 116 -8.67 1.46 3.33
C ALA A 116 -7.67 1.99 4.38
N HIS A 117 -6.38 1.65 4.25
CA HIS A 117 -5.33 2.17 5.13
C HIS A 117 -5.24 3.70 5.03
N ALA A 118 -5.34 4.29 3.84
CA ALA A 118 -5.34 5.73 3.67
C ALA A 118 -6.52 6.41 4.37
N LEU A 119 -7.69 5.78 4.43
CA LEU A 119 -8.86 6.27 5.16
C LEU A 119 -8.70 6.13 6.68
N ILE A 120 -8.22 4.99 7.15
CA ILE A 120 -8.07 4.67 8.58
C ILE A 120 -6.90 5.45 9.18
N GLY A 121 -5.76 5.52 8.49
CA GLY A 121 -4.53 6.16 8.95
C GLY A 121 -3.52 5.21 9.59
N GLY A 122 -2.41 5.78 10.10
CA GLY A 122 -1.23 5.02 10.54
C GLY A 122 -1.38 4.18 11.82
N GLY A 123 -2.39 4.43 12.63
CA GLY A 123 -2.59 3.71 13.90
C GLY A 123 -1.54 4.02 14.97
N VAL A 124 -1.38 3.08 15.92
CA VAL A 124 -0.38 3.19 16.99
C VAL A 124 1.05 3.09 16.44
N PHE A 125 2.00 3.68 17.16
CA PHE A 125 3.44 3.68 16.80
C PHE A 125 3.77 4.27 15.43
N ALA A 126 2.88 5.10 14.84
CA ALA A 126 3.22 5.85 13.64
C ALA A 126 4.16 7.02 13.96
N LEU A 127 5.21 7.21 13.17
CA LEU A 127 6.22 8.27 13.38
C LEU A 127 5.66 9.67 13.13
N ASN A 128 4.52 9.81 12.48
CA ASN A 128 3.87 11.10 12.26
C ASN A 128 2.52 11.20 12.98
N PRO A 129 2.51 11.62 14.25
CA PRO A 129 1.28 11.79 15.02
C PRO A 129 0.48 13.04 14.62
N GLY A 130 0.95 13.85 13.67
CA GLY A 130 0.34 15.13 13.29
C GLY A 130 -1.08 15.03 12.70
N LEU A 131 -1.60 13.82 12.53
CA LEU A 131 -2.99 13.53 12.17
C LEU A 131 -3.69 12.69 13.25
N ARG A 132 -3.34 12.88 14.50
CA ARG A 132 -4.19 12.37 15.58
C ARG A 132 -5.59 12.96 15.39
N ALA A 133 -6.59 12.09 15.26
CA ALA A 133 -7.97 12.50 15.36
C ALA A 133 -8.12 13.40 16.61
N PRO A 134 -8.88 14.50 16.53
CA PRO A 134 -9.14 15.34 17.70
C PRO A 134 -9.55 14.43 18.84
N GLN A 135 -8.80 14.43 19.95
CA GLN A 135 -9.23 13.73 21.14
C GLN A 135 -10.59 14.34 21.50
N ALA A 136 -11.64 13.51 21.48
CA ALA A 136 -12.94 13.96 21.99
C ALA A 136 -12.67 14.51 23.39
N LYS A 137 -12.90 15.83 23.57
CA LYS A 137 -12.83 16.44 24.89
C LYS A 137 -13.74 15.64 25.79
N PRO A 138 -13.28 15.22 27.00
CA PRO A 138 -14.17 14.59 27.94
C PRO A 138 -15.35 15.52 28.12
N ALA A 139 -16.57 14.99 27.92
CA ALA A 139 -17.78 15.75 28.19
C ALA A 139 -17.65 16.27 29.63
N LEU A 140 -17.63 17.62 29.77
CA LEU A 140 -17.70 18.26 31.09
C LEU A 140 -18.92 17.65 31.79
N ALA A 141 -18.66 16.83 32.81
CA ALA A 141 -19.71 16.38 33.69
C ALA A 141 -20.41 17.64 34.20
N CYS A 142 -21.68 17.84 33.82
CA CYS A 142 -22.53 18.81 34.48
C CYS A 142 -22.58 18.36 35.93
N ALA A 143 -21.90 19.13 36.79
CA ALA A 143 -22.10 19.04 38.23
C ALA A 143 -23.54 19.48 38.55
N PRO A 144 -24.22 18.81 39.49
CA PRO A 144 -25.60 19.08 39.88
C PRO A 144 -25.75 20.50 40.46
#